data_852e60f4bbfbbb6572723ec2ca6dbec2
#
_entry.id   852e60f4bbfbbb6572723ec2ca6dbec2
#
_cell.length_a   1.000
_cell.length_b   1.000
_cell.length_c   1.000
_cell.angle_alpha   90.00
_cell.angle_beta   90.00
_cell.angle_gamma   90.00
#
_symmetry.space_group_name_H-M   'P 1'
#
loop_
_entity.id
_entity.type
_entity.pdbx_description
1 polymer ?
#
loop_
_entity_poly.entity_id
_entity_poly.type
_entity_poly.pdbx_seq_one_letter_code
_entity_poly.pdbx_strand_id
1 'polypeptide(L)'
;GKSANVVIENMRPGASARLGLDHQSLGGDRAGVVYVSLPGFAEGDVNRSLAAWEGSIGAATGVYTDLSSFGRLLGGGPTYTAIPMASAYGGILGAATASLGLLGYYRSGLGQRFEVPLADAVMSAMALLIAELEGAPSRYDFPPLDGAVGKVMMPILRDVREHLTDEHVAEVQKYLGANASPGFNRYECADGR
;
A
#
# COMPACT_ATOMS: atom_id res chain seq x y z
N GLY A 1 27.09 -11.24 -11.61
CA GLY A 1 26.41 -10.12 -12.29
C GLY A 1 26.47 -10.19 -13.80
N LYS A 2 27.59 -10.67 -14.38
CA LYS A 2 27.77 -10.63 -15.85
C LYS A 2 26.86 -11.59 -16.67
N SER A 3 26.03 -12.39 -16.01
CA SER A 3 25.11 -13.31 -16.68
C SER A 3 23.64 -13.04 -16.40
N ALA A 4 23.30 -11.97 -15.68
CA ALA A 4 21.93 -11.62 -15.37
C ALA A 4 21.43 -10.50 -16.31
N ASN A 5 20.26 -10.67 -16.88
CA ASN A 5 19.58 -9.66 -17.69
C ASN A 5 18.70 -8.73 -16.85
N VAL A 6 18.30 -9.19 -15.67
CA VAL A 6 17.50 -8.43 -14.71
C VAL A 6 18.15 -8.51 -13.33
N VAL A 7 18.23 -7.37 -12.65
CA VAL A 7 18.64 -7.28 -11.25
C VAL A 7 17.50 -6.60 -10.49
N ILE A 8 17.00 -7.25 -9.45
CA ILE A 8 15.98 -6.69 -8.56
C ILE A 8 16.59 -6.63 -7.17
N GLU A 9 16.47 -5.48 -6.51
CA GLU A 9 16.97 -5.31 -5.14
C GLU A 9 16.00 -4.48 -4.29
N ASN A 10 15.98 -4.74 -3.00
CA ASN A 10 15.22 -4.01 -2.00
C ASN A 10 16.11 -3.55 -0.82
N MET A 11 17.32 -3.22 -1.10
CA MET A 11 18.32 -2.84 -0.10
C MET A 11 18.05 -1.42 0.44
N ARG A 12 18.61 -1.13 1.61
CA ARG A 12 18.62 0.25 2.12
C ARG A 12 19.38 1.16 1.16
N PRO A 13 18.97 2.43 1.05
CA PRO A 13 19.65 3.40 0.19
C PRO A 13 21.18 3.38 0.35
N GLY A 14 21.87 3.31 -0.76
CA GLY A 14 23.35 3.25 -0.83
C GLY A 14 23.98 1.89 -0.50
N ALA A 15 23.22 0.88 -0.09
CA ALA A 15 23.78 -0.43 0.22
C ALA A 15 24.24 -1.17 -1.05
N SER A 16 23.45 -1.13 -2.10
CA SER A 16 23.82 -1.70 -3.42
C SER A 16 25.11 -1.07 -3.97
N ALA A 17 25.25 0.25 -3.88
CA ALA A 17 26.46 0.94 -4.32
C ALA A 17 27.70 0.52 -3.52
N ARG A 18 27.59 0.40 -2.18
CA ARG A 18 28.70 -0.07 -1.34
C ARG A 18 29.15 -1.50 -1.68
N LEU A 19 28.25 -2.31 -2.21
CA LEU A 19 28.52 -3.69 -2.62
C LEU A 19 28.94 -3.80 -4.09
N GLY A 20 28.98 -2.70 -4.84
CA GLY A 20 29.25 -2.69 -6.28
C GLY A 20 28.17 -3.40 -7.09
N LEU A 21 26.93 -3.40 -6.61
CA LEU A 21 25.77 -4.06 -7.21
C LEU A 21 24.72 -3.06 -7.71
N ASP A 22 25.00 -1.77 -7.63
CA ASP A 22 24.12 -0.72 -8.17
C ASP A 22 24.21 -0.68 -9.69
N HIS A 23 23.24 -0.04 -10.32
CA HIS A 23 23.14 0.06 -11.78
C HIS A 23 24.41 0.58 -12.45
N GLN A 24 25.06 1.59 -11.89
CA GLN A 24 26.29 2.16 -12.45
C GLN A 24 27.48 1.19 -12.35
N SER A 25 27.63 0.54 -11.20
CA SER A 25 28.67 -0.46 -10.96
C SER A 25 28.51 -1.69 -11.87
N LEU A 26 27.29 -2.00 -12.28
CA LEU A 26 26.98 -3.08 -13.23
C LEU A 26 27.17 -2.68 -14.70
N GLY A 27 27.58 -1.44 -14.98
CA GLY A 27 27.87 -0.94 -16.31
C GLY A 27 26.82 -0.01 -16.91
N GLY A 28 25.82 0.39 -16.13
CA GLY A 28 24.78 1.33 -16.56
C GLY A 28 23.93 0.79 -17.72
N ASP A 29 23.32 1.68 -18.48
CA ASP A 29 22.42 1.32 -19.60
C ASP A 29 23.10 0.49 -20.69
N ARG A 30 24.39 0.68 -20.89
CA ARG A 30 25.16 -0.04 -21.92
C ARG A 30 25.39 -1.52 -21.60
N ALA A 31 25.30 -1.90 -20.35
CA ALA A 31 25.45 -3.31 -19.96
C ALA A 31 24.24 -4.19 -20.34
N GLY A 32 23.16 -3.60 -20.83
CA GLY A 32 21.95 -4.32 -21.21
C GLY A 32 21.22 -4.93 -20.02
N VAL A 33 21.42 -4.42 -18.81
CA VAL A 33 20.79 -4.90 -17.59
C VAL A 33 19.57 -4.06 -17.26
N VAL A 34 18.45 -4.70 -17.04
CA VAL A 34 17.25 -4.09 -16.43
C VAL A 34 17.42 -4.12 -14.92
N TYR A 35 17.55 -2.95 -14.33
CA TYR A 35 17.76 -2.79 -12.89
C TYR A 35 16.51 -2.24 -12.22
N VAL A 36 15.93 -2.98 -11.28
CA VAL A 36 14.73 -2.59 -10.54
C VAL A 36 15.05 -2.50 -9.05
N SER A 37 14.98 -1.29 -8.52
CA SER A 37 15.12 -1.02 -7.08
C SER A 37 13.73 -0.90 -6.45
N LEU A 38 13.53 -1.54 -5.30
CA LEU A 38 12.31 -1.45 -4.49
C LEU A 38 12.62 -0.85 -3.11
N PRO A 39 12.98 0.44 -3.05
CA PRO A 39 13.21 1.10 -1.77
C PRO A 39 11.91 1.29 -1.00
N GLY A 40 11.99 1.59 0.30
CA GLY A 40 10.81 1.90 1.09
C GLY A 40 10.09 3.16 0.63
N PHE A 41 10.88 4.20 0.35
CA PHE A 41 10.42 5.53 -0.08
C PHE A 41 11.23 5.98 -1.29
N ALA A 42 10.64 6.85 -2.12
CA ALA A 42 11.25 7.36 -3.33
C ALA A 42 12.56 8.13 -3.08
N GLU A 43 13.40 8.25 -4.10
CA GLU A 43 14.69 8.92 -4.00
C GLU A 43 14.59 10.38 -3.54
N GLY A 44 13.52 11.08 -3.87
CA GLY A 44 13.25 12.48 -3.46
C GLY A 44 12.46 12.61 -2.16
N ASP A 45 12.05 11.52 -1.50
CA ASP A 45 11.21 11.57 -0.30
C ASP A 45 12.02 11.94 0.95
N VAL A 46 11.42 12.74 1.83
CA VAL A 46 12.00 13.11 3.13
C VAL A 46 12.22 11.89 4.04
N ASN A 47 11.43 10.84 3.85
CA ASN A 47 11.48 9.58 4.59
C ASN A 47 12.45 8.56 4.00
N ARG A 48 13.18 8.88 2.92
CA ARG A 48 14.06 7.96 2.20
C ARG A 48 15.00 7.16 3.11
N SER A 49 15.49 7.76 4.19
CA SER A 49 16.41 7.12 5.12
C SER A 49 15.75 6.21 6.16
N LEU A 50 14.42 6.23 6.26
CA LEU A 50 13.71 5.41 7.23
C LEU A 50 13.82 3.92 6.88
N ALA A 51 13.78 3.09 7.91
CA ALA A 51 13.76 1.65 7.73
C ALA A 51 12.44 1.22 7.09
N ALA A 52 12.54 0.64 5.91
CA ALA A 52 11.39 0.22 5.09
C ALA A 52 10.96 -1.19 5.46
N TRP A 53 10.25 -1.32 6.57
CA TRP A 53 9.62 -2.57 6.98
C TRP A 53 8.14 -2.52 6.60
N GLU A 54 7.52 -3.65 6.42
CA GLU A 54 6.09 -3.75 6.14
C GLU A 54 5.26 -2.84 7.06
N GLY A 55 5.52 -2.93 8.38
CA GLY A 55 4.81 -2.15 9.38
C GLY A 55 5.06 -0.64 9.27
N SER A 56 6.28 -0.20 8.99
CA SER A 56 6.60 1.23 8.86
C SER A 56 6.02 1.84 7.58
N ILE A 57 6.03 1.10 6.48
CA ILE A 57 5.37 1.52 5.24
C ILE A 57 3.86 1.60 5.43
N GLY A 58 3.23 0.56 6.00
CA GLY A 58 1.79 0.56 6.26
C GLY A 58 1.34 1.69 7.19
N ALA A 59 2.15 2.03 8.20
CA ALA A 59 1.87 3.17 9.08
C ALA A 59 2.03 4.51 8.34
N ALA A 60 3.08 4.68 7.54
CA ALA A 60 3.35 5.91 6.81
C ALA A 60 2.32 6.19 5.71
N THR A 61 1.75 5.14 5.10
CA THR A 61 0.77 5.24 4.01
C THR A 61 -0.68 5.23 4.47
N GLY A 62 -0.95 5.13 5.78
CA GLY A 62 -2.30 5.13 6.32
C GLY A 62 -3.04 3.80 6.22
N VAL A 63 -2.40 2.70 5.80
CA VAL A 63 -3.05 1.38 5.69
C VAL A 63 -3.76 0.96 6.98
N TYR A 64 -3.15 1.23 8.13
CA TYR A 64 -3.69 0.81 9.42
C TYR A 64 -4.82 1.70 9.94
N THR A 65 -5.00 2.87 9.35
CA THR A 65 -6.06 3.82 9.70
C THR A 65 -7.17 3.82 8.65
N ASP A 66 -6.83 3.89 7.39
CA ASP A 66 -7.79 4.20 6.32
C ASP A 66 -8.54 2.96 5.83
N LEU A 67 -7.91 1.78 5.85
CA LEU A 67 -8.61 0.52 5.62
C LEU A 67 -9.56 0.13 6.78
N SER A 68 -9.40 0.74 7.94
CA SER A 68 -10.25 0.52 9.12
C SER A 68 -11.19 1.70 9.38
N SER A 69 -11.65 2.37 8.34
CA SER A 69 -12.47 3.59 8.43
C SER A 69 -13.66 3.45 9.37
N PHE A 70 -14.31 2.27 9.39
CA PHE A 70 -15.43 1.99 10.29
C PHE A 70 -14.99 1.80 11.75
N GLY A 71 -13.85 1.15 11.98
CA GLY A 71 -13.26 1.04 13.32
C GLY A 71 -12.91 2.41 13.91
N ARG A 72 -12.47 3.36 13.08
CA ARG A 72 -12.21 4.75 13.49
C ARG A 72 -13.49 5.49 13.89
N LEU A 73 -14.60 5.30 13.17
CA LEU A 73 -15.91 5.86 13.53
C LEU A 73 -16.34 5.44 14.92
N LEU A 74 -16.06 4.20 15.30
CA LEU A 74 -16.31 3.66 16.64
C LEU A 74 -15.20 4.00 17.64
N GLY A 75 -14.24 4.88 17.27
CA GLY A 75 -13.14 5.33 18.14
C GLY A 75 -12.07 4.27 18.34
N GLY A 76 -12.00 3.25 17.49
CA GLY A 76 -10.90 2.30 17.44
C GLY A 76 -9.59 2.97 16.99
N GLY A 77 -8.46 2.48 17.51
CA GLY A 77 -7.13 2.87 17.05
C GLY A 77 -6.77 2.25 15.70
N PRO A 78 -5.55 2.54 15.20
CA PRO A 78 -5.01 1.88 14.02
C PRO A 78 -5.05 0.37 14.18
N THR A 79 -5.48 -0.33 13.13
CA THR A 79 -5.57 -1.80 13.15
C THR A 79 -4.49 -2.39 12.25
N TYR A 80 -3.59 -3.16 12.84
CA TYR A 80 -2.58 -3.87 12.07
C TYR A 80 -3.25 -4.94 11.20
N THR A 81 -2.91 -4.95 9.90
CA THR A 81 -3.31 -6.03 9.00
C THR A 81 -2.19 -7.05 8.87
N ALA A 82 -2.54 -8.32 8.92
CA ALA A 82 -1.60 -9.42 8.66
C ALA A 82 -1.24 -9.56 7.17
N ILE A 83 -1.95 -8.87 6.28
CA ILE A 83 -1.65 -8.87 4.84
C ILE A 83 -0.45 -7.95 4.58
N PRO A 84 0.66 -8.46 4.04
CA PRO A 84 1.86 -7.68 3.75
C PRO A 84 1.66 -6.83 2.48
N MET A 85 0.91 -5.74 2.60
CA MET A 85 0.49 -4.88 1.48
C MET A 85 1.69 -4.31 0.72
N ALA A 86 2.70 -3.80 1.44
CA ALA A 86 3.87 -3.21 0.82
C ALA A 86 4.69 -4.24 0.04
N SER A 87 4.92 -5.41 0.62
CA SER A 87 5.65 -6.50 -0.04
C SER A 87 4.87 -7.06 -1.23
N ALA A 88 3.55 -7.25 -1.10
CA ALA A 88 2.71 -7.81 -2.15
C ALA A 88 2.62 -6.86 -3.37
N TYR A 89 2.23 -5.61 -3.15
CA TYR A 89 2.09 -4.64 -4.24
C TYR A 89 3.44 -4.21 -4.80
N GLY A 90 4.47 -4.04 -3.97
CA GLY A 90 5.83 -3.79 -4.43
C GLY A 90 6.36 -4.93 -5.30
N GLY A 91 6.11 -6.19 -4.91
CA GLY A 91 6.49 -7.36 -5.69
C GLY A 91 5.77 -7.44 -7.05
N ILE A 92 4.45 -7.19 -7.08
CA ILE A 92 3.65 -7.19 -8.32
C ILE A 92 4.13 -6.07 -9.26
N LEU A 93 4.25 -4.84 -8.76
CA LEU A 93 4.70 -3.72 -9.58
C LEU A 93 6.16 -3.87 -10.00
N GLY A 94 7.01 -4.39 -9.12
CA GLY A 94 8.40 -4.71 -9.45
C GLY A 94 8.53 -5.75 -10.58
N ALA A 95 7.72 -6.81 -10.54
CA ALA A 95 7.69 -7.81 -11.58
C ALA A 95 7.16 -7.25 -12.92
N ALA A 96 6.10 -6.44 -12.87
CA ALA A 96 5.57 -5.75 -14.05
C ALA A 96 6.63 -4.80 -14.66
N THR A 97 7.30 -4.03 -13.83
CA THR A 97 8.37 -3.11 -14.24
C THR A 97 9.55 -3.86 -14.86
N ALA A 98 9.99 -4.96 -14.25
CA ALA A 98 11.04 -5.82 -14.81
C ALA A 98 10.65 -6.36 -16.19
N SER A 99 9.40 -6.79 -16.37
CA SER A 99 8.88 -7.31 -17.63
C SER A 99 8.85 -6.22 -18.72
N LEU A 100 8.36 -5.02 -18.37
CA LEU A 100 8.38 -3.87 -19.29
C LEU A 100 9.79 -3.41 -19.63
N GLY A 101 10.69 -3.43 -18.65
CA GLY A 101 12.12 -3.13 -18.86
C GLY A 101 12.76 -4.11 -19.84
N LEU A 102 12.47 -5.42 -19.70
CA LEU A 102 12.95 -6.43 -20.65
C LEU A 102 12.39 -6.20 -22.06
N LEU A 103 11.12 -5.85 -22.19
CA LEU A 103 10.53 -5.50 -23.48
C LEU A 103 11.24 -4.29 -24.11
N GLY A 104 11.56 -3.28 -23.30
CA GLY A 104 12.35 -2.12 -23.72
C GLY A 104 13.74 -2.54 -24.18
N TYR A 105 14.41 -3.39 -23.41
CA TYR A 105 15.73 -3.93 -23.76
C TYR A 105 15.72 -4.69 -25.10
N TYR A 106 14.74 -5.57 -25.34
CA TYR A 106 14.63 -6.31 -26.59
C TYR A 106 14.40 -5.40 -27.80
N ARG A 107 13.87 -4.20 -27.61
CA ARG A 107 13.64 -3.22 -28.68
C ARG A 107 14.83 -2.30 -28.93
N SER A 108 15.54 -1.91 -27.88
CA SER A 108 16.60 -0.89 -27.95
C SER A 108 18.02 -1.44 -27.81
N GLY A 109 18.17 -2.62 -27.22
CA GLY A 109 19.46 -3.17 -26.81
C GLY A 109 20.07 -2.48 -25.57
N LEU A 110 19.37 -1.52 -24.97
CA LEU A 110 19.83 -0.75 -23.82
C LEU A 110 19.16 -1.23 -22.54
N GLY A 111 19.94 -1.37 -21.47
CA GLY A 111 19.42 -1.55 -20.13
C GLY A 111 18.73 -0.29 -19.61
N GLN A 112 18.07 -0.41 -18.49
CA GLN A 112 17.36 0.70 -17.86
C GLN A 112 17.34 0.53 -16.33
N ARG A 113 17.35 1.64 -15.61
CA ARG A 113 17.12 1.66 -14.15
C ARG A 113 15.70 2.12 -13.86
N PHE A 114 15.03 1.35 -13.01
CA PHE A 114 13.70 1.66 -12.50
C PHE A 114 13.73 1.70 -10.97
N GLU A 115 12.84 2.51 -10.42
CA GLU A 115 12.57 2.56 -9.00
C GLU A 115 11.09 2.34 -8.77
N VAL A 116 10.74 1.42 -7.85
CA VAL A 116 9.37 1.10 -7.43
C VAL A 116 9.33 1.20 -5.92
N PRO A 117 9.10 2.40 -5.36
CA PRO A 117 9.04 2.59 -3.92
C PRO A 117 7.88 1.82 -3.31
N LEU A 118 8.10 1.14 -2.19
CA LEU A 118 7.07 0.34 -1.52
C LEU A 118 5.90 1.20 -1.02
N ALA A 119 6.18 2.43 -0.56
CA ALA A 119 5.15 3.38 -0.17
C ALA A 119 4.23 3.75 -1.35
N ASP A 120 4.80 4.05 -2.52
CA ASP A 120 4.03 4.40 -3.71
C ASP A 120 3.23 3.21 -4.23
N ALA A 121 3.77 2.00 -4.11
CA ALA A 121 3.06 0.76 -4.45
C ALA A 121 1.81 0.58 -3.58
N VAL A 122 1.92 0.80 -2.26
CA VAL A 122 0.77 0.77 -1.34
C VAL A 122 -0.22 1.88 -1.65
N MET A 123 0.26 3.11 -1.86
CA MET A 123 -0.60 4.25 -2.22
C MET A 123 -1.38 3.98 -3.51
N SER A 124 -0.77 3.33 -4.49
CA SER A 124 -1.44 2.91 -5.72
C SER A 124 -2.58 1.91 -5.45
N ALA A 125 -2.38 0.98 -4.50
CA ALA A 125 -3.42 0.05 -4.08
C ALA A 125 -4.58 0.74 -3.34
N MET A 126 -4.29 1.83 -2.65
CA MET A 126 -5.25 2.63 -1.90
C MET A 126 -5.85 3.79 -2.73
N ALA A 127 -5.58 3.86 -4.02
CA ALA A 127 -5.96 5.01 -4.86
C ALA A 127 -7.44 5.39 -4.75
N LEU A 128 -8.36 4.40 -4.66
CA LEU A 128 -9.79 4.66 -4.49
C LEU A 128 -10.17 5.29 -3.14
N LEU A 129 -9.30 5.16 -2.13
CA LEU A 129 -9.53 5.71 -0.79
C LEU A 129 -8.94 7.10 -0.61
N ILE A 130 -7.90 7.42 -1.39
CA ILE A 130 -7.12 8.66 -1.24
C ILE A 130 -7.30 9.64 -2.41
N ALA A 131 -7.83 9.16 -3.56
CA ALA A 131 -8.00 10.01 -4.73
C ALA A 131 -9.22 10.91 -4.57
N GLU A 132 -9.02 12.21 -4.73
CA GLU A 132 -10.09 13.18 -4.90
C GLU A 132 -10.36 13.35 -6.40
N LEU A 133 -11.59 13.04 -6.82
CA LEU A 133 -11.99 13.11 -8.22
C LEU A 133 -12.99 14.26 -8.39
N GLU A 134 -12.57 15.33 -9.04
CA GLU A 134 -13.45 16.43 -9.40
C GLU A 134 -14.60 15.94 -10.30
N GLY A 135 -15.83 16.25 -9.93
CA GLY A 135 -17.02 15.82 -10.67
C GLY A 135 -17.38 14.34 -10.54
N ALA A 136 -16.74 13.61 -9.62
CA ALA A 136 -17.13 12.23 -9.34
C ALA A 136 -18.57 12.16 -8.81
N PRO A 137 -19.33 11.08 -9.12
CA PRO A 137 -20.65 10.88 -8.57
C PRO A 137 -20.58 10.80 -7.02
N SER A 138 -21.54 11.42 -6.34
CA SER A 138 -21.62 11.48 -4.87
C SER A 138 -21.58 10.12 -4.18
N ARG A 139 -21.89 9.04 -4.87
CA ARG A 139 -21.76 7.66 -4.35
C ARG A 139 -20.32 7.25 -3.98
N TYR A 140 -19.33 7.98 -4.47
CA TYR A 140 -17.91 7.78 -4.16
C TYR A 140 -17.40 8.78 -3.11
N ASP A 141 -18.23 9.80 -2.77
CA ASP A 141 -17.91 10.74 -1.73
C ASP A 141 -18.22 10.11 -0.38
N PHE A 142 -17.21 9.79 0.39
CA PHE A 142 -17.42 9.57 1.81
C PHE A 142 -17.77 10.93 2.45
N PRO A 143 -18.90 11.06 3.14
CA PRO A 143 -19.23 12.31 3.80
C PRO A 143 -18.09 12.67 4.77
N PRO A 144 -17.52 13.88 4.69
CA PRO A 144 -16.45 14.29 5.56
C PRO A 144 -16.92 14.20 7.02
N LEU A 145 -16.14 13.53 7.87
CA LEU A 145 -16.45 13.34 9.28
C LEU A 145 -16.46 14.65 10.08
N ASP A 146 -15.88 15.69 9.56
CA ASP A 146 -15.91 17.07 10.06
C ASP A 146 -17.14 17.87 9.56
N GLY A 147 -17.88 17.35 8.59
CA GLY A 147 -19.11 17.92 8.08
C GLY A 147 -20.30 17.82 9.05
N ALA A 148 -21.47 18.28 8.58
CA ALA A 148 -22.72 18.25 9.36
C ALA A 148 -23.09 16.84 9.84
N VAL A 149 -22.85 15.82 9.01
CA VAL A 149 -23.10 14.41 9.34
C VAL A 149 -22.17 13.96 10.47
N GLY A 150 -20.88 14.27 10.42
CA GLY A 150 -19.93 13.93 11.48
C GLY A 150 -20.25 14.65 12.79
N LYS A 151 -20.64 15.92 12.75
CA LYS A 151 -21.05 16.68 13.95
C LYS A 151 -22.26 16.08 14.67
N VAL A 152 -23.19 15.48 13.94
CA VAL A 152 -24.36 14.82 14.50
C VAL A 152 -24.05 13.38 14.89
N MET A 153 -23.37 12.64 14.02
CA MET A 153 -23.11 11.21 14.26
C MET A 153 -22.03 10.95 15.30
N MET A 154 -20.96 11.76 15.35
CA MET A 154 -19.85 11.50 16.27
C MET A 154 -20.24 11.54 17.76
N PRO A 155 -21.06 12.49 18.24
CA PRO A 155 -21.57 12.45 19.61
C PRO A 155 -22.42 11.21 19.88
N ILE A 156 -23.30 10.83 18.94
CA ILE A 156 -24.17 9.64 19.07
C ILE A 156 -23.31 8.37 19.12
N LEU A 157 -22.33 8.24 18.23
CA LEU A 157 -21.42 7.09 18.20
C LEU A 157 -20.55 7.00 19.46
N ARG A 158 -20.16 8.13 20.03
CA ARG A 158 -19.42 8.18 21.30
C ARG A 158 -20.28 7.71 22.46
N ASP A 159 -21.51 8.22 22.56
CA ASP A 159 -22.47 7.83 23.58
C ASP A 159 -22.81 6.34 23.47
N VAL A 160 -23.12 5.88 22.25
CA VAL A 160 -23.38 4.46 21.97
C VAL A 160 -22.18 3.60 22.37
N ARG A 161 -20.93 4.04 22.08
CA ARG A 161 -19.72 3.30 22.43
C ARG A 161 -19.53 3.15 23.94
N GLU A 162 -19.82 4.18 24.72
CA GLU A 162 -19.71 4.12 26.19
C GLU A 162 -20.65 3.07 26.80
N HIS A 163 -21.73 2.70 26.06
CA HIS A 163 -22.73 1.73 26.47
C HIS A 163 -22.64 0.39 25.71
N LEU A 164 -21.76 0.28 24.69
CA LEU A 164 -21.57 -0.97 23.96
C LEU A 164 -20.60 -1.90 24.70
N THR A 165 -21.04 -3.13 24.93
CA THR A 165 -20.15 -4.23 25.32
C THR A 165 -19.40 -4.76 24.08
N ASP A 166 -18.29 -5.48 24.29
CA ASP A 166 -17.55 -6.14 23.21
C ASP A 166 -18.44 -7.08 22.38
N GLU A 167 -19.45 -7.68 23.00
CA GLU A 167 -20.45 -8.53 22.36
C GLU A 167 -21.34 -7.73 21.39
N HIS A 168 -21.82 -6.55 21.81
CA HIS A 168 -22.57 -5.65 20.94
C HIS A 168 -21.75 -5.17 19.74
N VAL A 169 -20.47 -4.87 19.96
CA VAL A 169 -19.57 -4.47 18.88
C VAL A 169 -19.40 -5.60 17.86
N ALA A 170 -19.23 -6.84 18.33
CA ALA A 170 -19.12 -8.01 17.47
C ALA A 170 -20.39 -8.26 16.65
N GLU A 171 -21.57 -8.08 17.27
CA GLU A 171 -22.86 -8.24 16.58
C GLU A 171 -23.07 -7.16 15.51
N VAL A 172 -22.76 -5.90 15.81
CA VAL A 172 -22.80 -4.80 14.83
C VAL A 172 -21.84 -5.06 13.67
N GLN A 173 -20.62 -5.52 13.94
CA GLN A 173 -19.66 -5.88 12.92
C GLN A 173 -20.16 -7.04 12.05
N LYS A 174 -20.80 -8.04 12.63
CA LYS A 174 -21.42 -9.16 11.92
C LYS A 174 -22.56 -8.68 11.02
N TYR A 175 -23.43 -7.81 11.52
CA TYR A 175 -24.54 -7.23 10.74
C TYR A 175 -24.06 -6.39 9.58
N LEU A 176 -23.06 -5.56 9.79
CA LEU A 176 -22.47 -4.72 8.75
C LEU A 176 -21.70 -5.56 7.71
N GLY A 177 -21.01 -6.60 8.16
CA GLY A 177 -20.40 -7.57 7.29
C GLY A 177 -21.41 -8.28 6.39
N ALA A 178 -22.56 -8.68 6.92
CA ALA A 178 -23.62 -9.36 6.18
C ALA A 178 -24.31 -8.48 5.13
N ASN A 179 -24.31 -7.16 5.30
CA ASN A 179 -24.95 -6.18 4.41
C ASN A 179 -23.95 -5.45 3.49
N ALA A 180 -22.65 -5.74 3.61
CA ALA A 180 -21.64 -5.18 2.71
C ALA A 180 -21.81 -5.73 1.30
N SER A 181 -21.36 -4.94 0.31
CA SER A 181 -21.28 -5.39 -1.09
C SER A 181 -20.51 -6.72 -1.16
N PRO A 182 -20.95 -7.68 -2.01
CA PRO A 182 -20.29 -8.98 -2.14
C PRO A 182 -18.76 -8.91 -2.35
N GLY A 183 -18.26 -7.84 -2.95
CA GLY A 183 -16.82 -7.62 -3.15
C GLY A 183 -16.06 -7.13 -1.90
N PHE A 184 -16.76 -6.75 -0.82
CA PHE A 184 -16.18 -6.17 0.39
C PHE A 184 -16.63 -6.86 1.67
N ASN A 185 -17.08 -8.10 1.58
CA ASN A 185 -17.58 -8.84 2.72
C ASN A 185 -16.54 -9.82 3.27
N ARG A 186 -16.67 -10.16 4.55
CA ARG A 186 -15.95 -11.30 5.15
C ARG A 186 -16.74 -12.56 4.84
N TYR A 187 -16.10 -13.55 4.29
CA TYR A 187 -16.66 -14.85 4.02
C TYR A 187 -16.03 -15.87 4.96
N GLU A 188 -16.86 -16.68 5.59
CA GLU A 188 -16.38 -17.82 6.33
C GLU A 188 -15.92 -18.88 5.32
N CYS A 189 -14.67 -19.32 5.44
CA CYS A 189 -14.13 -20.38 4.60
C CYS A 189 -14.70 -21.73 5.05
N ALA A 190 -14.70 -22.73 4.15
CA ALA A 190 -15.21 -24.08 4.43
C ALA A 190 -14.51 -24.77 5.60
N ASP A 191 -13.34 -24.30 6.01
CA ASP A 191 -12.56 -24.78 7.16
C ASP A 191 -12.80 -23.98 8.45
N GLY A 192 -13.79 -23.05 8.46
CA GLY A 192 -14.17 -22.25 9.63
C GLY A 192 -13.21 -21.08 9.95
N ARG A 193 -12.40 -20.65 8.98
CA ARG A 193 -11.50 -19.50 9.13
C ARG A 193 -12.02 -18.27 8.40
#